data_e626f2258442fc1c5b3b1efa95a9d94d
#
_entry.id   e626f2258442fc1c5b3b1efa95a9d94d
#
_cell.length_a   1.000
_cell.length_b   1.000
_cell.length_c   1.000
_cell.angle_alpha   90.00
_cell.angle_beta   90.00
_cell.angle_gamma   90.00
#
_symmetry.space_group_name_H-M   'P 1'
#
loop_
_entity.id
_entity.type
_entity.pdbx_description
1 polymer ?
#
loop_
_entity_poly.entity_id
_entity_poly.type
_entity_poly.pdbx_seq_one_letter_code
_entity_poly.pdbx_strand_id
1 'polypeptide(L)'
;MPIPMLIDCDPGVDDAIALLTAMSRADLVGITTVNGNVGIEHTTHNALAIAQIAGVDVPIHRGAARPLVAPTMDAAHIHGATGLGSIELPALSRDVDSDDAVGFILDMARSVDNLHLVAVGPFTNIALALRRDPTLPQRLGGFTIMGGAAGPGNVTATAEFNVWADPEAAAMVFNEFPMLTMVGLDVTHKVLLGPAERDR
;
A
#
# COMPACT_ATOMS: atom_id res chain seq x y z
N MET A 1 3.23 -17.05 -16.81
CA MET A 1 2.06 -16.94 -15.90
C MET A 1 2.16 -15.59 -15.24
N PRO A 2 1.07 -14.89 -14.95
CA PRO A 2 1.11 -13.68 -14.15
C PRO A 2 1.70 -14.00 -12.77
N ILE A 3 2.44 -13.05 -12.22
CA ILE A 3 3.06 -13.19 -10.90
C ILE A 3 1.97 -12.93 -9.85
N PRO A 4 1.76 -13.83 -8.87
CA PRO A 4 0.82 -13.58 -7.79
C PRO A 4 1.29 -12.39 -6.95
N MET A 5 0.40 -11.43 -6.74
CA MET A 5 0.71 -10.14 -6.11
C MET A 5 -0.23 -9.87 -4.94
N LEU A 6 0.33 -9.49 -3.80
CA LEU A 6 -0.38 -8.91 -2.67
C LEU A 6 0.03 -7.45 -2.55
N ILE A 7 -0.95 -6.55 -2.42
CA ILE A 7 -0.69 -5.11 -2.26
C ILE A 7 -1.08 -4.65 -0.87
N ASP A 8 -0.14 -3.98 -0.18
CA ASP A 8 -0.37 -3.22 1.05
C ASP A 8 -0.38 -1.72 0.71
N CYS A 9 -1.47 -1.02 1.00
CA CYS A 9 -1.71 0.34 0.50
C CYS A 9 -2.54 1.20 1.47
N ASP A 10 -2.49 2.52 1.27
CA ASP A 10 -3.28 3.51 2.00
C ASP A 10 -4.10 4.40 1.04
N PRO A 11 -5.08 3.81 0.28
CA PRO A 11 -5.61 4.38 -0.93
C PRO A 11 -5.92 5.87 -0.89
N GLY A 12 -5.00 6.63 -1.49
CA GLY A 12 -5.13 7.99 -1.98
C GLY A 12 -5.37 8.00 -3.50
N VAL A 13 -5.19 9.15 -4.13
CA VAL A 13 -5.48 9.34 -5.57
C VAL A 13 -4.59 8.47 -6.47
N ASP A 14 -3.32 8.38 -6.16
CA ASP A 14 -2.32 7.59 -6.90
C ASP A 14 -2.44 6.09 -6.61
N ASP A 15 -2.72 5.70 -5.35
CA ASP A 15 -3.04 4.32 -5.01
C ASP A 15 -4.25 3.78 -5.77
N ALA A 16 -5.27 4.62 -6.02
CA ALA A 16 -6.42 4.21 -6.82
C ALA A 16 -6.00 3.78 -8.23
N ILE A 17 -5.08 4.50 -8.85
CA ILE A 17 -4.53 4.14 -10.16
C ILE A 17 -3.67 2.87 -10.06
N ALA A 18 -2.87 2.74 -9.00
CA ALA A 18 -2.05 1.56 -8.75
C ALA A 18 -2.93 0.31 -8.59
N LEU A 19 -3.99 0.38 -7.78
CA LEU A 19 -4.94 -0.71 -7.58
C LEU A 19 -5.67 -1.11 -8.87
N LEU A 20 -6.20 -0.14 -9.63
CA LEU A 20 -6.84 -0.41 -10.92
C LEU A 20 -5.87 -1.05 -11.93
N THR A 21 -4.61 -0.61 -11.93
CA THR A 21 -3.55 -1.19 -12.76
C THR A 21 -3.26 -2.64 -12.35
N ALA A 22 -3.10 -2.89 -11.04
CA ALA A 22 -2.85 -4.23 -10.52
C ALA A 22 -4.01 -5.19 -10.83
N MET A 23 -5.26 -4.76 -10.59
CA MET A 23 -6.46 -5.54 -10.89
C MET A 23 -6.57 -5.91 -12.38
N SER A 24 -6.03 -5.07 -13.28
CA SER A 24 -6.10 -5.31 -14.73
C SER A 24 -4.91 -6.09 -15.28
N ARG A 25 -3.77 -6.16 -14.58
CA ARG A 25 -2.49 -6.63 -15.14
C ARG A 25 -1.79 -7.72 -14.34
N ALA A 26 -2.11 -7.86 -13.04
CA ALA A 26 -1.50 -8.83 -12.15
C ALA A 26 -2.48 -9.95 -11.77
N ASP A 27 -1.94 -11.02 -11.21
CA ASP A 27 -2.71 -12.02 -10.45
C ASP A 27 -2.81 -11.52 -9.00
N LEU A 28 -3.76 -10.59 -8.78
CA LEU A 28 -3.92 -9.93 -7.49
C LEU A 28 -4.63 -10.88 -6.50
N VAL A 29 -3.86 -11.43 -5.56
CA VAL A 29 -4.35 -12.41 -4.59
C VAL A 29 -4.94 -11.77 -3.33
N GLY A 30 -4.72 -10.48 -3.10
CA GLY A 30 -5.30 -9.75 -1.99
C GLY A 30 -4.81 -8.32 -1.87
N ILE A 31 -5.54 -7.56 -1.05
CA ILE A 31 -5.22 -6.17 -0.69
C ILE A 31 -5.23 -6.07 0.83
N THR A 32 -4.22 -5.43 1.40
CA THR A 32 -4.22 -5.00 2.79
C THR A 32 -4.18 -3.48 2.87
N THR A 33 -4.84 -2.90 3.86
CA THR A 33 -4.87 -1.45 4.02
C THR A 33 -4.14 -1.01 5.27
N VAL A 34 -3.59 0.20 5.23
CA VAL A 34 -2.86 0.81 6.33
C VAL A 34 -3.28 2.28 6.47
N ASN A 35 -3.09 2.86 7.64
CA ASN A 35 -3.21 4.30 7.84
C ASN A 35 -2.05 5.02 7.15
N GLY A 36 -2.33 6.12 6.49
CA GLY A 36 -1.30 6.92 5.82
C GLY A 36 -1.91 8.18 5.20
N ASN A 37 -2.21 8.19 3.92
CA ASN A 37 -2.80 9.33 3.21
C ASN A 37 -4.01 9.91 3.93
N VAL A 38 -4.85 9.03 4.47
CA VAL A 38 -5.96 9.35 5.39
C VAL A 38 -6.09 8.26 6.44
N GLY A 39 -6.97 8.45 7.42
CA GLY A 39 -7.22 7.44 8.46
C GLY A 39 -7.69 6.09 7.90
N ILE A 40 -7.41 5.01 8.63
CA ILE A 40 -7.64 3.61 8.22
C ILE A 40 -9.08 3.34 7.74
N GLU A 41 -10.08 4.00 8.31
CA GLU A 41 -11.47 3.84 7.90
C GLU A 41 -11.68 4.30 6.45
N HIS A 42 -11.05 5.42 6.07
CA HIS A 42 -11.12 5.96 4.72
C HIS A 42 -10.26 5.15 3.74
N THR A 43 -9.03 4.77 4.11
CA THR A 43 -8.17 3.96 3.22
C THR A 43 -8.83 2.62 2.92
N THR A 44 -9.44 1.98 3.92
CA THR A 44 -10.16 0.72 3.77
C THR A 44 -11.42 0.90 2.92
N HIS A 45 -12.23 1.93 3.18
CA HIS A 45 -13.39 2.26 2.37
C HIS A 45 -13.03 2.48 0.91
N ASN A 46 -11.95 3.21 0.66
CA ASN A 46 -11.46 3.50 -0.68
C ASN A 46 -11.05 2.22 -1.42
N ALA A 47 -10.30 1.32 -0.76
CA ALA A 47 -9.90 0.03 -1.35
C ALA A 47 -11.13 -0.81 -1.77
N LEU A 48 -12.14 -0.91 -0.90
CA LEU A 48 -13.39 -1.62 -1.18
C LEU A 48 -14.15 -0.99 -2.36
N ALA A 49 -14.28 0.34 -2.37
CA ALA A 49 -14.99 1.06 -3.43
C ALA A 49 -14.27 0.95 -4.78
N ILE A 50 -12.94 1.02 -4.80
CA ILE A 50 -12.14 0.86 -6.02
C ILE A 50 -12.31 -0.55 -6.59
N ALA A 51 -12.23 -1.59 -5.75
CA ALA A 51 -12.44 -2.98 -6.18
C ALA A 51 -13.88 -3.19 -6.72
N GLN A 52 -14.88 -2.62 -6.04
CA GLN A 52 -16.28 -2.66 -6.48
C GLN A 52 -16.48 -1.96 -7.83
N ILE A 53 -15.89 -0.77 -8.04
CA ILE A 53 -15.96 -0.03 -9.32
C ILE A 53 -15.28 -0.81 -10.44
N ALA A 54 -14.14 -1.45 -10.14
CA ALA A 54 -13.41 -2.31 -11.09
C ALA A 54 -14.16 -3.61 -11.41
N GLY A 55 -15.15 -4.01 -10.62
CA GLY A 55 -15.85 -5.28 -10.76
C GLY A 55 -14.96 -6.49 -10.42
N VAL A 56 -13.95 -6.30 -9.55
CA VAL A 56 -13.00 -7.33 -9.15
C VAL A 56 -13.30 -7.78 -7.73
N ASP A 57 -13.51 -9.09 -7.57
CA ASP A 57 -13.70 -9.73 -6.27
C ASP A 57 -12.33 -10.22 -5.77
N VAL A 58 -11.68 -9.41 -4.93
CA VAL A 58 -10.38 -9.68 -4.33
C VAL A 58 -10.49 -9.53 -2.80
N PRO A 59 -9.88 -10.42 -1.99
CA PRO A 59 -9.88 -10.28 -0.54
C PRO A 59 -9.26 -8.95 -0.09
N ILE A 60 -9.92 -8.25 0.84
CA ILE A 60 -9.46 -6.97 1.39
C ILE A 60 -9.46 -7.04 2.92
N HIS A 61 -8.28 -6.82 3.52
CA HIS A 61 -8.10 -6.91 4.96
C HIS A 61 -7.64 -5.58 5.53
N ARG A 62 -8.34 -5.11 6.58
CA ARG A 62 -7.99 -3.89 7.30
C ARG A 62 -6.78 -4.15 8.18
N GLY A 63 -5.81 -3.22 8.16
CA GLY A 63 -4.58 -3.32 8.93
C GLY A 63 -4.43 -2.22 9.97
N ALA A 64 -3.18 -1.78 10.16
CA ALA A 64 -2.79 -0.88 11.23
C ALA A 64 -3.43 0.51 11.08
N ALA A 65 -4.09 0.96 12.16
CA ALA A 65 -4.73 2.28 12.23
C ALA A 65 -3.77 3.40 12.63
N ARG A 66 -2.53 3.08 12.98
CA ARG A 66 -1.52 4.04 13.44
C ARG A 66 -0.10 3.49 13.27
N PRO A 67 0.91 4.36 13.19
CA PRO A 67 2.32 3.98 13.18
C PRO A 67 2.74 3.19 14.43
N LEU A 68 3.90 2.54 14.38
CA LEU A 68 4.43 1.76 15.50
C LEU A 68 4.70 2.63 16.74
N VAL A 69 5.29 3.79 16.55
CA VAL A 69 5.73 4.70 17.64
C VAL A 69 5.38 6.13 17.33
N ALA A 70 5.60 6.60 16.12
CA ALA A 70 5.36 7.99 15.72
C ALA A 70 3.89 8.40 15.93
N PRO A 71 3.58 9.69 16.18
CA PRO A 71 2.21 10.17 16.16
C PRO A 71 1.59 9.95 14.77
N THR A 72 0.29 9.63 14.74
CA THR A 72 -0.45 9.51 13.48
C THR A 72 -0.46 10.84 12.74
N MET A 73 -0.02 10.79 11.50
CA MET A 73 -0.04 11.90 10.56
C MET A 73 -0.79 11.47 9.30
N ASP A 74 -1.31 12.42 8.54
CA ASP A 74 -1.99 12.16 7.28
C ASP A 74 -1.58 13.15 6.19
N ALA A 75 -2.01 12.88 4.98
CA ALA A 75 -1.83 13.73 3.81
C ALA A 75 -3.18 14.23 3.25
N ALA A 76 -4.19 14.41 4.10
CA ALA A 76 -5.51 14.89 3.71
C ALA A 76 -5.48 16.24 2.98
N HIS A 77 -4.47 17.08 3.25
CA HIS A 77 -4.24 18.34 2.54
C HIS A 77 -3.83 18.16 1.07
N ILE A 78 -3.35 16.97 0.68
CA ILE A 78 -3.01 16.59 -0.70
C ILE A 78 -4.14 15.78 -1.33
N HIS A 79 -4.60 14.72 -0.63
CA HIS A 79 -5.53 13.73 -1.16
C HIS A 79 -7.02 14.06 -0.88
N GLY A 80 -7.30 15.16 -0.15
CA GLY A 80 -8.66 15.48 0.30
C GLY A 80 -9.04 14.73 1.60
N ALA A 81 -10.11 15.17 2.24
CA ALA A 81 -10.53 14.64 3.55
C ALA A 81 -10.81 13.12 3.57
N THR A 82 -11.21 12.56 2.45
CA THR A 82 -11.51 11.12 2.30
C THR A 82 -10.44 10.34 1.53
N GLY A 83 -9.37 11.02 1.07
CA GLY A 83 -8.27 10.39 0.34
C GLY A 83 -8.41 10.42 -1.19
N LEU A 84 -9.61 10.62 -1.74
CA LEU A 84 -9.87 10.61 -3.19
C LEU A 84 -10.41 11.96 -3.71
N GLY A 85 -9.93 13.06 -3.12
CA GLY A 85 -10.33 14.41 -3.52
C GLY A 85 -11.80 14.68 -3.24
N SER A 86 -12.53 15.09 -4.29
CA SER A 86 -13.97 15.37 -4.23
C SER A 86 -14.82 14.25 -4.88
N ILE A 87 -14.25 13.08 -5.14
CA ILE A 87 -14.95 11.97 -5.78
C ILE A 87 -15.96 11.38 -4.78
N GLU A 88 -17.23 11.32 -5.18
CA GLU A 88 -18.25 10.59 -4.44
C GLU A 88 -18.17 9.10 -4.82
N LEU A 89 -17.86 8.28 -3.83
CA LEU A 89 -17.81 6.83 -4.00
C LEU A 89 -19.19 6.20 -3.86
N PRO A 90 -19.45 5.09 -4.57
CA PRO A 90 -20.70 4.36 -4.40
C PRO A 90 -20.82 3.77 -2.99
N ALA A 91 -22.05 3.52 -2.55
CA ALA A 91 -22.28 2.74 -1.34
C ALA A 91 -21.66 1.35 -1.49
N LEU A 92 -20.95 0.89 -0.47
CA LEU A 92 -20.31 -0.41 -0.49
C LEU A 92 -21.33 -1.54 -0.47
N SER A 93 -21.08 -2.56 -1.28
CA SER A 93 -21.89 -3.79 -1.37
C SER A 93 -21.41 -4.89 -0.42
N ARG A 94 -20.21 -4.76 0.14
CA ARG A 94 -19.60 -5.70 1.09
C ARG A 94 -18.72 -4.97 2.11
N ASP A 95 -18.36 -5.67 3.16
CA ASP A 95 -17.38 -5.24 4.17
C ASP A 95 -16.02 -5.89 3.88
N VAL A 96 -15.02 -5.59 4.71
CA VAL A 96 -13.70 -6.27 4.68
C VAL A 96 -13.82 -7.75 5.04
N ASP A 97 -12.87 -8.53 4.55
CA ASP A 97 -12.81 -9.97 4.86
C ASP A 97 -12.30 -10.20 6.29
N SER A 98 -11.44 -9.33 6.82
CA SER A 98 -11.04 -9.30 8.23
C SER A 98 -10.34 -7.98 8.62
N ASP A 99 -10.11 -7.82 9.93
CA ASP A 99 -9.28 -6.76 10.54
C ASP A 99 -7.86 -7.27 10.89
N ASP A 100 -7.39 -8.37 10.28
CA ASP A 100 -6.06 -8.93 10.49
C ASP A 100 -5.25 -8.98 9.18
N ALA A 101 -4.91 -7.80 8.65
CA ALA A 101 -4.02 -7.68 7.49
C ALA A 101 -2.67 -8.38 7.71
N VAL A 102 -2.14 -8.30 8.92
CA VAL A 102 -0.85 -8.93 9.28
C VAL A 102 -0.93 -10.45 9.18
N GLY A 103 -1.99 -11.05 9.72
CA GLY A 103 -2.25 -12.48 9.58
C GLY A 103 -2.39 -12.88 8.12
N PHE A 104 -3.17 -12.13 7.35
CA PHE A 104 -3.38 -12.38 5.94
C PHE A 104 -2.07 -12.32 5.12
N ILE A 105 -1.22 -11.30 5.33
CA ILE A 105 0.10 -11.21 4.68
C ILE A 105 0.91 -12.48 4.94
N LEU A 106 0.96 -12.94 6.20
CA LEU A 106 1.72 -14.12 6.58
C LEU A 106 1.13 -15.42 6.01
N ASP A 107 -0.17 -15.54 5.96
CA ASP A 107 -0.85 -16.71 5.40
C ASP A 107 -0.66 -16.78 3.88
N MET A 108 -0.75 -15.66 3.17
CA MET A 108 -0.43 -15.60 1.74
C MET A 108 1.04 -15.95 1.48
N ALA A 109 1.98 -15.41 2.27
CA ALA A 109 3.40 -15.73 2.13
C ALA A 109 3.74 -17.21 2.41
N ARG A 110 2.87 -17.95 3.12
CA ARG A 110 3.02 -19.38 3.37
C ARG A 110 2.35 -20.27 2.33
N SER A 111 1.25 -19.80 1.74
CA SER A 111 0.38 -20.62 0.89
C SER A 111 0.53 -20.35 -0.60
N VAL A 112 1.07 -19.20 -0.98
CA VAL A 112 1.20 -18.79 -2.38
C VAL A 112 2.67 -18.83 -2.78
N ASP A 113 3.01 -19.75 -3.68
CA ASP A 113 4.37 -19.85 -4.21
C ASP A 113 4.74 -18.61 -5.03
N ASN A 114 5.97 -18.14 -4.85
CA ASN A 114 6.50 -16.99 -5.57
C ASN A 114 5.68 -15.70 -5.40
N LEU A 115 5.04 -15.52 -4.24
CA LEU A 115 4.27 -14.33 -3.93
C LEU A 115 5.14 -13.08 -4.03
N HIS A 116 4.68 -12.09 -4.79
CA HIS A 116 5.28 -10.76 -4.83
C HIS A 116 4.49 -9.81 -3.94
N LEU A 117 5.10 -9.36 -2.85
CA LEU A 117 4.53 -8.35 -1.96
C LEU A 117 4.86 -6.95 -2.49
N VAL A 118 3.87 -6.07 -2.57
CA VAL A 118 4.03 -4.68 -2.98
C VAL A 118 3.46 -3.78 -1.88
N ALA A 119 4.30 -2.94 -1.28
CA ALA A 119 3.85 -1.97 -0.28
C ALA A 119 3.96 -0.56 -0.88
N VAL A 120 2.82 0.14 -0.98
CA VAL A 120 2.73 1.50 -1.54
C VAL A 120 2.29 2.54 -0.51
N GLY A 121 1.93 2.11 0.70
CA GLY A 121 1.68 2.94 1.89
C GLY A 121 2.78 2.86 2.93
N PRO A 122 2.60 3.46 4.13
CA PRO A 122 3.51 3.30 5.26
C PRO A 122 3.69 1.83 5.65
N PHE A 123 4.90 1.42 6.01
CA PHE A 123 5.27 0.00 6.14
C PHE A 123 4.85 -0.66 7.45
N THR A 124 3.91 -0.09 8.18
CA THR A 124 3.48 -0.56 9.51
C THR A 124 3.02 -2.02 9.50
N ASN A 125 2.17 -2.43 8.53
CA ASN A 125 1.71 -3.81 8.42
C ASN A 125 2.86 -4.77 8.17
N ILE A 126 3.81 -4.39 7.32
CA ILE A 126 4.98 -5.21 6.97
C ILE A 126 5.90 -5.39 8.17
N ALA A 127 6.14 -4.32 8.92
CA ALA A 127 6.94 -4.37 10.14
C ALA A 127 6.29 -5.24 11.22
N LEU A 128 4.97 -5.16 11.39
CA LEU A 128 4.21 -6.03 12.29
C LEU A 128 4.26 -7.49 11.85
N ALA A 129 4.19 -7.76 10.54
CA ALA A 129 4.34 -9.10 9.98
C ALA A 129 5.74 -9.66 10.24
N LEU A 130 6.80 -8.86 10.05
CA LEU A 130 8.19 -9.23 10.40
C LEU A 130 8.37 -9.56 11.88
N ARG A 131 7.74 -8.78 12.76
CA ARG A 131 7.79 -9.05 14.20
C ARG A 131 7.09 -10.34 14.60
N ARG A 132 6.01 -10.68 13.89
CA ARG A 132 5.24 -11.92 14.12
C ARG A 132 5.90 -13.15 13.49
N ASP A 133 6.53 -12.99 12.32
CA ASP A 133 7.27 -14.05 11.62
C ASP A 133 8.51 -13.47 10.92
N PRO A 134 9.70 -13.49 11.57
CA PRO A 134 10.95 -12.99 10.99
C PRO A 134 11.42 -13.74 9.73
N THR A 135 10.79 -14.87 9.38
CA THR A 135 11.11 -15.63 8.16
C THR A 135 10.33 -15.12 6.93
N LEU A 136 9.50 -14.09 7.07
CA LEU A 136 8.73 -13.50 5.95
C LEU A 136 9.61 -13.19 4.72
N PRO A 137 10.81 -12.57 4.84
CA PRO A 137 11.63 -12.26 3.68
C PRO A 137 12.05 -13.48 2.84
N GLN A 138 12.21 -14.65 3.47
CA GLN A 138 12.60 -15.88 2.78
C GLN A 138 11.43 -16.58 2.06
N ARG A 139 10.19 -16.16 2.34
CA ARG A 139 8.98 -16.77 1.78
C ARG A 139 8.47 -16.06 0.53
N LEU A 140 8.92 -14.82 0.31
CA LEU A 140 8.47 -14.00 -0.81
C LEU A 140 9.28 -14.29 -2.08
N GLY A 141 8.62 -14.36 -3.22
CA GLY A 141 9.25 -14.37 -4.54
C GLY A 141 9.84 -13.00 -4.91
N GLY A 142 9.32 -11.92 -4.32
CA GLY A 142 9.82 -10.56 -4.47
C GLY A 142 9.15 -9.59 -3.50
N PHE A 143 9.84 -8.47 -3.24
CA PHE A 143 9.28 -7.39 -2.44
C PHE A 143 9.62 -6.04 -3.06
N THR A 144 8.57 -5.28 -3.37
CA THR A 144 8.71 -3.92 -3.92
C THR A 144 8.01 -2.94 -3.01
N ILE A 145 8.67 -1.81 -2.75
CA ILE A 145 8.09 -0.71 -1.97
C ILE A 145 8.04 0.56 -2.82
N MET A 146 6.97 1.34 -2.65
CA MET A 146 6.97 2.77 -2.97
C MET A 146 7.29 3.52 -1.68
N GLY A 147 8.39 4.24 -1.67
CA GLY A 147 8.81 4.99 -0.50
C GLY A 147 10.26 5.44 -0.59
N GLY A 148 10.61 6.43 0.21
CA GLY A 148 11.93 7.00 0.24
C GLY A 148 12.28 7.84 -0.98
N ALA A 149 13.49 8.36 -1.01
CA ALA A 149 14.02 9.17 -2.09
C ALA A 149 15.54 9.04 -2.18
N ALA A 150 16.07 8.89 -3.40
CA ALA A 150 17.51 9.01 -3.65
C ALA A 150 17.97 10.48 -3.77
N GLY A 151 17.02 11.43 -3.67
CA GLY A 151 17.21 12.87 -3.74
C GLY A 151 16.37 13.60 -2.69
N PRO A 152 15.81 14.78 -3.00
CA PRO A 152 14.93 15.51 -2.08
C PRO A 152 13.70 14.71 -1.68
N GLY A 153 13.26 14.89 -0.43
CA GLY A 153 11.98 14.37 0.06
C GLY A 153 10.78 15.20 -0.42
N ASN A 154 9.58 14.79 0.02
CA ASN A 154 8.34 15.53 -0.24
C ASN A 154 7.65 16.03 1.06
N VAL A 155 7.99 15.50 2.23
CA VAL A 155 7.48 15.98 3.53
C VAL A 155 8.51 16.85 4.23
N THR A 156 9.77 16.43 4.21
CA THR A 156 10.91 17.23 4.68
C THR A 156 11.92 17.39 3.53
N ALA A 157 13.02 18.08 3.78
CA ALA A 157 14.06 18.21 2.78
C ALA A 157 14.61 16.86 2.27
N THR A 158 14.50 15.80 3.07
CA THR A 158 15.08 14.49 2.77
C THR A 158 14.12 13.32 2.93
N ALA A 159 13.00 13.48 3.62
CA ALA A 159 12.07 12.40 3.91
C ALA A 159 10.90 12.37 2.92
N GLU A 160 10.62 11.19 2.40
CA GLU A 160 9.43 10.84 1.66
C GLU A 160 8.33 10.41 2.66
N PHE A 161 7.05 10.59 2.28
CA PHE A 161 5.90 10.46 3.16
C PHE A 161 5.75 9.07 3.79
N ASN A 162 5.83 7.98 3.05
CA ASN A 162 5.63 6.62 3.59
C ASN A 162 6.69 6.26 4.64
N VAL A 163 7.94 6.66 4.37
CA VAL A 163 9.06 6.48 5.30
C VAL A 163 8.90 7.41 6.52
N TRP A 164 8.46 8.65 6.30
CA TRP A 164 8.30 9.64 7.37
C TRP A 164 7.10 9.33 8.28
N ALA A 165 6.02 8.76 7.74
CA ALA A 165 4.80 8.44 8.49
C ALA A 165 5.02 7.33 9.53
N ASP A 166 5.90 6.36 9.26
CA ASP A 166 6.31 5.32 10.21
C ASP A 166 7.81 4.99 10.03
N PRO A 167 8.71 5.84 10.56
CA PRO A 167 10.15 5.66 10.39
C PRO A 167 10.68 4.40 11.09
N GLU A 168 10.05 3.97 12.17
CA GLU A 168 10.42 2.75 12.88
C GLU A 168 10.08 1.51 12.04
N ALA A 169 8.91 1.48 11.40
CA ALA A 169 8.54 0.42 10.48
C ALA A 169 9.47 0.42 9.26
N ALA A 170 9.77 1.58 8.69
CA ALA A 170 10.71 1.71 7.58
C ALA A 170 12.10 1.18 7.94
N ALA A 171 12.63 1.55 9.12
CA ALA A 171 13.92 1.04 9.59
C ALA A 171 13.92 -0.49 9.71
N MET A 172 12.84 -1.10 10.22
CA MET A 172 12.72 -2.55 10.29
C MET A 172 12.71 -3.19 8.90
N VAL A 173 11.90 -2.66 7.99
CA VAL A 173 11.78 -3.18 6.63
C VAL A 173 13.12 -3.12 5.89
N PHE A 174 13.80 -1.99 5.90
CA PHE A 174 15.10 -1.85 5.22
C PHE A 174 16.19 -2.73 5.82
N ASN A 175 16.15 -3.02 7.11
CA ASN A 175 17.13 -3.89 7.75
C ASN A 175 16.89 -5.39 7.50
N GLU A 176 15.62 -5.81 7.45
CA GLU A 176 15.25 -7.23 7.42
C GLU A 176 15.04 -7.78 5.99
N PHE A 177 14.83 -6.91 5.01
CA PHE A 177 14.70 -7.32 3.60
C PHE A 177 15.96 -7.01 2.79
N PRO A 178 16.89 -7.96 2.65
CA PRO A 178 18.16 -7.71 1.96
C PRO A 178 18.02 -7.51 0.44
N MET A 179 16.88 -7.94 -0.11
CA MET A 179 16.60 -7.93 -1.56
C MET A 179 15.25 -7.26 -1.86
N LEU A 180 15.01 -6.06 -1.33
CA LEU A 180 13.85 -5.28 -1.71
C LEU A 180 14.13 -4.39 -2.92
N THR A 181 13.12 -4.12 -3.72
CA THR A 181 13.14 -3.10 -4.77
C THR A 181 12.48 -1.84 -4.25
N MET A 182 13.24 -0.75 -4.17
CA MET A 182 12.70 0.56 -3.77
C MET A 182 12.37 1.39 -5.02
N VAL A 183 11.13 1.87 -5.10
CA VAL A 183 10.64 2.84 -6.08
C VAL A 183 10.43 4.16 -5.35
N GLY A 184 11.48 4.98 -5.28
CA GLY A 184 11.47 6.25 -4.56
C GLY A 184 10.96 7.42 -5.40
N LEU A 185 10.96 8.63 -4.82
CA LEU A 185 10.50 9.86 -5.48
C LEU A 185 11.26 10.20 -6.76
N ASP A 186 12.51 9.81 -6.85
CA ASP A 186 13.34 9.99 -8.06
C ASP A 186 12.84 9.18 -9.27
N VAL A 187 12.00 8.18 -9.04
CA VAL A 187 11.26 7.42 -10.05
C VAL A 187 9.85 7.97 -10.21
N THR A 188 9.08 8.07 -9.11
CA THR A 188 7.64 8.39 -9.16
C THR A 188 7.37 9.79 -9.68
N HIS A 189 8.22 10.77 -9.40
CA HIS A 189 8.13 12.13 -9.96
C HIS A 189 8.28 12.20 -11.49
N LYS A 190 8.73 11.13 -12.14
CA LYS A 190 8.82 11.02 -13.60
C LYS A 190 7.58 10.42 -14.25
N VAL A 191 6.70 9.80 -13.45
CA VAL A 191 5.46 9.17 -13.92
C VAL A 191 4.31 10.14 -13.69
N LEU A 192 3.98 10.91 -14.72
CA LEU A 192 2.95 11.95 -14.68
C LEU A 192 1.77 11.53 -15.56
N LEU A 193 0.57 11.60 -14.99
CA LEU A 193 -0.68 11.42 -15.71
C LEU A 193 -1.31 12.80 -15.96
N GLY A 194 -1.27 13.23 -17.20
CA GLY A 194 -1.82 14.49 -17.65
C GLY A 194 -3.09 14.31 -18.50
N PRO A 195 -3.65 15.43 -19.05
CA PRO A 195 -4.82 15.35 -19.92
C PRO A 195 -4.61 14.43 -21.15
N ALA A 196 -3.38 14.38 -21.70
CA ALA A 196 -3.07 13.57 -22.86
C ALA A 196 -3.12 12.07 -22.59
N GLU A 197 -2.79 11.64 -21.36
CA GLU A 197 -2.87 10.26 -20.92
C GLU A 197 -4.31 9.87 -20.56
N ARG A 198 -5.07 10.81 -19.97
CA ARG A 198 -6.49 10.58 -19.65
C ARG A 198 -7.35 10.38 -20.90
N ASP A 199 -7.07 11.11 -21.98
CA ASP A 199 -7.91 11.16 -23.19
C ASP A 199 -7.58 10.01 -24.18
N ARG A 200 -6.73 9.05 -23.81
CA ARG A 200 -6.39 7.82 -24.56
C ARG A 200 -7.20 6.63 -24.12
#